data_8a9231068c03ed74f79fe188cd223863
#
_entry.id   8a9231068c03ed74f79fe188cd223863
#
_cell.length_a   1.000
_cell.length_b   1.000
_cell.length_c   1.000
_cell.angle_alpha   90.00
_cell.angle_beta   90.00
_cell.angle_gamma   90.00
#
_symmetry.space_group_name_H-M   'P 1'
#
loop_
_entity.id
_entity.type
_entity.pdbx_description
1 polymer ?
#
loop_
_entity_poly.entity_id
_entity_poly.type
_entity_poly.pdbx_seq_one_letter_code
_entity_poly.pdbx_strand_id
1 'polypeptide(L)'
;MKKRILRLLTELSSRKWVSRIAGRFANSGLSRRFIPTFAKTYNIRVEEAEKPIEQYGTLNEFFTRKLKPGMRPMSAEADQLASPVDAVITGMGPIQEGSIFNVKGQDYTLDELLHHSPHRQKYNHGYCFVLYLSPSDYHRIHAPVTGVTVESEHVPGRVYPVNDFGLHHMPRVLSRNERLITYIRHQLGEVAVVKVGALNVSSIRYADDRVKASYEQGQDLAYFEFGSTVVLLTETNTFQPLEGLALGAKVR
;
A
#
# COMPACT_ATOMS: atom_id res chain seq x y z
N MET A 1 26.30 -10.69 15.75
CA MET A 1 26.71 -11.30 14.47
C MET A 1 25.51 -11.67 13.60
N LYS A 2 24.54 -12.49 14.03
CA LYS A 2 23.34 -12.90 13.24
C LYS A 2 22.54 -11.73 12.64
N LYS A 3 22.28 -10.63 13.40
CA LYS A 3 21.54 -9.45 12.91
C LYS A 3 22.28 -8.71 11.77
N ARG A 4 23.62 -8.64 11.81
CA ARG A 4 24.41 -7.99 10.75
C ARG A 4 24.39 -8.82 9.45
N ILE A 5 24.50 -10.14 9.57
CA ILE A 5 24.43 -11.06 8.41
C ILE A 5 23.03 -11.00 7.78
N LEU A 6 21.97 -11.03 8.59
CA LEU A 6 20.59 -10.96 8.10
C LEU A 6 20.32 -9.62 7.39
N ARG A 7 20.83 -8.51 7.96
CA ARG A 7 20.76 -7.19 7.33
C ARG A 7 21.49 -7.16 5.97
N LEU A 8 22.70 -7.73 5.89
CA LEU A 8 23.45 -7.82 4.65
C LEU A 8 22.71 -8.66 3.59
N LEU A 9 22.15 -9.80 3.99
CA LEU A 9 21.35 -10.64 3.10
C LEU A 9 20.10 -9.90 2.61
N THR A 10 19.45 -9.13 3.49
CA THR A 10 18.29 -8.29 3.12
C THR A 10 18.69 -7.19 2.14
N GLU A 11 19.82 -6.52 2.36
CA GLU A 11 20.37 -5.52 1.42
C GLU A 11 20.62 -6.13 0.03
N LEU A 12 21.18 -7.34 -0.03
CA LEU A 12 21.45 -8.05 -1.29
C LEU A 12 20.16 -8.50 -1.98
N SER A 13 19.19 -9.05 -1.23
CA SER A 13 17.91 -9.51 -1.79
C SER A 13 16.99 -8.37 -2.18
N SER A 14 17.14 -7.17 -1.59
CA SER A 14 16.34 -5.97 -1.90
C SER A 14 16.73 -5.30 -3.23
N ARG A 15 17.53 -5.96 -4.04
CA ARG A 15 17.86 -5.49 -5.39
C ARG A 15 16.71 -5.82 -6.35
N LYS A 16 16.30 -4.85 -7.15
CA LYS A 16 15.19 -4.98 -8.12
C LYS A 16 15.30 -6.19 -9.07
N TRP A 17 16.50 -6.66 -9.40
CA TRP A 17 16.66 -7.82 -10.28
C TRP A 17 16.13 -9.13 -9.66
N VAL A 18 16.28 -9.30 -8.34
CA VAL A 18 15.73 -10.46 -7.61
C VAL A 18 14.21 -10.44 -7.69
N SER A 19 13.60 -9.29 -7.37
CA SER A 19 12.15 -9.11 -7.47
C SER A 19 11.63 -9.30 -8.89
N ARG A 20 12.40 -8.88 -9.92
CA ARG A 20 12.03 -9.12 -11.33
C ARG A 20 12.01 -10.60 -11.69
N ILE A 21 12.95 -11.42 -11.19
CA ILE A 21 12.93 -12.87 -11.43
C ILE A 21 11.72 -13.50 -10.76
N ALA A 22 11.47 -13.18 -9.48
CA ALA A 22 10.29 -13.64 -8.76
C ALA A 22 8.99 -13.23 -9.47
N GLY A 23 8.90 -11.97 -9.92
CA GLY A 23 7.77 -11.46 -10.67
C GLY A 23 7.56 -12.17 -12.01
N ARG A 24 8.64 -12.44 -12.78
CA ARG A 24 8.55 -13.23 -14.02
C ARG A 24 8.02 -14.63 -13.77
N PHE A 25 8.51 -15.30 -12.72
CA PHE A 25 8.00 -16.60 -12.33
C PHE A 25 6.51 -16.52 -11.96
N ALA A 26 6.12 -15.57 -11.09
CA ALA A 26 4.74 -15.40 -10.65
C ALA A 26 3.76 -15.07 -11.80
N ASN A 27 4.25 -14.44 -12.87
CA ASN A 27 3.50 -14.16 -14.10
C ASN A 27 3.57 -15.30 -15.13
N SER A 28 4.31 -16.38 -14.87
CA SER A 28 4.36 -17.53 -15.78
C SER A 28 3.21 -18.50 -15.52
N GLY A 29 2.74 -19.20 -16.55
CA GLY A 29 1.72 -20.24 -16.41
C GLY A 29 2.13 -21.40 -15.48
N LEU A 30 3.45 -21.60 -15.28
CA LEU A 30 3.96 -22.60 -14.32
C LEU A 30 3.59 -22.26 -12.88
N SER A 31 3.47 -20.98 -12.54
CA SER A 31 3.13 -20.51 -11.20
C SER A 31 1.71 -20.88 -10.77
N ARG A 32 0.80 -21.17 -11.73
CA ARG A 32 -0.58 -21.61 -11.46
C ARG A 32 -0.64 -22.79 -10.50
N ARG A 33 0.29 -23.74 -10.61
CA ARG A 33 0.34 -24.94 -9.76
C ARG A 33 0.54 -24.63 -8.28
N PHE A 34 1.08 -23.46 -7.96
CA PHE A 34 1.35 -23.03 -6.60
C PHE A 34 0.19 -22.26 -5.96
N ILE A 35 -0.85 -21.87 -6.73
CA ILE A 35 -1.99 -21.10 -6.22
C ILE A 35 -2.68 -21.77 -5.04
N PRO A 36 -3.07 -23.09 -5.09
CA PRO A 36 -3.74 -23.72 -3.97
C PRO A 36 -2.87 -23.78 -2.70
N THR A 37 -1.57 -24.09 -2.87
CA THR A 37 -0.62 -24.11 -1.76
C THR A 37 -0.43 -22.73 -1.15
N PHE A 38 -0.31 -21.70 -1.99
CA PHE A 38 -0.20 -20.31 -1.56
C PHE A 38 -1.45 -19.86 -0.80
N ALA A 39 -2.64 -20.11 -1.34
CA ALA A 39 -3.90 -19.79 -0.69
C ALA A 39 -4.04 -20.44 0.69
N LYS A 40 -3.68 -21.74 0.79
CA LYS A 40 -3.69 -22.48 2.06
C LYS A 40 -2.65 -21.95 3.05
N THR A 41 -1.41 -21.72 2.61
CA THR A 41 -0.29 -21.28 3.47
C THR A 41 -0.57 -19.93 4.11
N TYR A 42 -1.18 -19.00 3.35
CA TYR A 42 -1.50 -17.67 3.84
C TYR A 42 -2.95 -17.52 4.33
N ASN A 43 -3.71 -18.64 4.37
CA ASN A 43 -5.12 -18.63 4.79
C ASN A 43 -5.97 -17.58 4.06
N ILE A 44 -5.83 -17.55 2.73
CA ILE A 44 -6.55 -16.59 1.88
C ILE A 44 -8.01 -17.03 1.76
N ARG A 45 -8.94 -16.09 1.93
CA ARG A 45 -10.37 -16.29 1.75
C ARG A 45 -10.72 -16.35 0.26
N VAL A 46 -10.58 -17.54 -0.32
CA VAL A 46 -10.79 -17.77 -1.76
C VAL A 46 -12.25 -17.58 -2.17
N GLU A 47 -13.18 -17.75 -1.24
CA GLU A 47 -14.62 -17.56 -1.43
C GLU A 47 -15.02 -16.10 -1.71
N GLU A 48 -14.20 -15.13 -1.30
CA GLU A 48 -14.39 -13.70 -1.58
C GLU A 48 -13.94 -13.33 -3.00
N ALA A 49 -13.10 -14.15 -3.64
CA ALA A 49 -12.56 -13.86 -4.97
C ALA A 49 -13.64 -13.86 -6.05
N GLU A 50 -13.52 -12.94 -7.03
CA GLU A 50 -14.44 -12.83 -8.18
C GLU A 50 -14.54 -14.12 -8.98
N LYS A 51 -13.39 -14.82 -9.15
CA LYS A 51 -13.29 -16.07 -9.91
C LYS A 51 -12.97 -17.26 -9.00
N PRO A 52 -13.42 -18.47 -9.32
CA PRO A 52 -12.90 -19.70 -8.70
C PRO A 52 -11.38 -19.81 -8.88
N ILE A 53 -10.72 -20.44 -7.90
CA ILE A 53 -9.25 -20.54 -7.86
C ILE A 53 -8.66 -21.19 -9.12
N GLU A 54 -9.39 -22.11 -9.73
CA GLU A 54 -9.01 -22.86 -10.92
C GLU A 54 -8.99 -22.01 -12.19
N GLN A 55 -9.63 -20.85 -12.17
CA GLN A 55 -9.71 -19.96 -13.34
C GLN A 55 -8.55 -18.95 -13.41
N TYR A 56 -7.72 -18.86 -12.37
CA TYR A 56 -6.53 -18.02 -12.42
C TYR A 56 -5.41 -18.71 -13.19
N GLY A 57 -4.87 -18.03 -14.19
CA GLY A 57 -3.82 -18.54 -15.06
C GLY A 57 -2.43 -18.47 -14.45
N THR A 58 -2.20 -17.56 -13.49
CA THR A 58 -0.91 -17.32 -12.85
C THR A 58 -1.07 -16.96 -11.38
N LEU A 59 -0.01 -17.15 -10.59
CA LEU A 59 0.01 -16.76 -9.18
C LEU A 59 -0.18 -15.24 -9.02
N ASN A 60 0.37 -14.43 -9.94
CA ASN A 60 0.21 -12.99 -9.90
C ASN A 60 -1.25 -12.58 -10.18
N GLU A 61 -1.93 -13.21 -11.14
CA GLU A 61 -3.36 -12.96 -11.39
C GLU A 61 -4.20 -13.27 -10.14
N PHE A 62 -3.92 -14.37 -9.44
CA PHE A 62 -4.60 -14.71 -8.18
C PHE A 62 -4.26 -13.71 -7.06
N PHE A 63 -3.02 -13.27 -6.95
CA PHE A 63 -2.59 -12.33 -5.94
C PHE A 63 -3.25 -10.95 -6.12
N THR A 64 -3.37 -10.49 -7.36
CA THR A 64 -4.02 -9.22 -7.73
C THR A 64 -5.53 -9.37 -8.02
N ARG A 65 -6.13 -10.48 -7.57
CA ARG A 65 -7.54 -10.83 -7.79
C ARG A 65 -8.48 -9.69 -7.47
N LYS A 66 -9.59 -9.62 -8.15
CA LYS A 66 -10.76 -8.84 -7.74
C LYS A 66 -11.60 -9.64 -6.75
N LEU A 67 -12.36 -8.95 -5.92
CA LEU A 67 -13.36 -9.54 -5.05
C LEU A 67 -14.74 -9.51 -5.71
N LYS A 68 -15.63 -10.37 -5.22
CA LYS A 68 -17.05 -10.33 -5.59
C LYS A 68 -17.66 -8.98 -5.20
N PRO A 69 -18.64 -8.48 -5.97
CA PRO A 69 -19.37 -7.27 -5.58
C PRO A 69 -19.92 -7.35 -4.16
N GLY A 70 -19.83 -6.24 -3.41
CA GLY A 70 -20.32 -6.14 -2.04
C GLY A 70 -19.42 -6.73 -0.95
N MET A 71 -18.26 -7.34 -1.30
CA MET A 71 -17.34 -7.88 -0.28
C MET A 71 -16.63 -6.77 0.53
N ARG A 72 -16.60 -5.56 0.03
CA ARG A 72 -16.12 -4.35 0.73
C ARG A 72 -17.16 -3.25 0.57
N PRO A 73 -18.18 -3.23 1.46
CA PRO A 73 -19.18 -2.18 1.43
C PRO A 73 -18.53 -0.85 1.81
N MET A 74 -18.76 0.17 1.02
CA MET A 74 -18.37 1.54 1.34
C MET A 74 -19.40 2.17 2.27
N SER A 75 -18.95 3.11 3.13
CA SER A 75 -19.88 3.96 3.86
C SER A 75 -20.72 4.77 2.88
N ALA A 76 -21.99 4.97 3.21
CA ALA A 76 -22.86 5.85 2.44
C ALA A 76 -22.60 7.35 2.69
N GLU A 77 -21.76 7.68 3.67
CA GLU A 77 -21.47 9.06 4.09
C GLU A 77 -20.32 9.62 3.23
N ALA A 78 -20.62 10.60 2.42
CA ALA A 78 -19.69 11.19 1.45
C ALA A 78 -18.51 11.94 2.06
N ASP A 79 -18.59 12.29 3.36
CA ASP A 79 -17.59 13.00 4.13
C ASP A 79 -16.63 12.09 4.92
N GLN A 80 -16.82 10.78 4.84
CA GLN A 80 -15.94 9.81 5.49
C GLN A 80 -14.75 9.42 4.60
N LEU A 81 -13.58 9.28 5.25
CA LEU A 81 -12.39 8.71 4.64
C LEU A 81 -12.44 7.19 4.71
N ALA A 82 -12.50 6.51 3.58
CA ALA A 82 -12.46 5.06 3.53
C ALA A 82 -11.02 4.52 3.60
N SER A 83 -10.84 3.33 4.18
CA SER A 83 -9.55 2.62 4.01
C SER A 83 -9.34 2.30 2.52
N PRO A 84 -8.21 2.70 1.93
CA PRO A 84 -7.91 2.36 0.54
C PRO A 84 -7.61 0.88 0.33
N VAL A 85 -7.38 0.10 1.39
CA VAL A 85 -6.87 -1.28 1.34
C VAL A 85 -7.38 -2.12 2.50
N ASP A 86 -7.39 -3.45 2.32
CA ASP A 86 -7.41 -4.40 3.43
C ASP A 86 -6.03 -4.40 4.08
N ALA A 87 -5.93 -4.02 5.34
CA ALA A 87 -4.64 -3.86 5.99
C ALA A 87 -4.71 -3.96 7.52
N VAL A 88 -3.52 -4.03 8.12
CA VAL A 88 -3.33 -3.76 9.55
C VAL A 88 -2.71 -2.37 9.69
N ILE A 89 -3.26 -1.54 10.59
CA ILE A 89 -2.67 -0.24 10.93
C ILE A 89 -1.39 -0.47 11.70
N THR A 90 -0.25 -0.14 11.10
CA THR A 90 1.08 -0.28 11.72
C THR A 90 1.69 1.04 12.17
N GLY A 91 1.09 2.15 11.78
CA GLY A 91 1.41 3.51 12.23
C GLY A 91 0.21 4.41 12.01
N MET A 92 -0.07 5.29 12.95
CA MET A 92 -1.06 6.35 12.80
C MET A 92 -0.78 7.48 13.78
N GLY A 93 -1.10 8.68 13.40
CA GLY A 93 -0.95 9.84 14.27
C GLY A 93 -0.93 11.17 13.51
N PRO A 94 -0.99 12.28 14.26
CA PRO A 94 -0.83 13.59 13.69
C PRO A 94 0.60 13.76 13.16
N ILE A 95 0.73 14.51 12.08
CA ILE A 95 2.02 14.91 11.54
C ILE A 95 2.50 16.09 12.37
N GLN A 96 3.64 15.91 13.04
CA GLN A 96 4.21 16.87 13.98
C GLN A 96 4.85 18.08 13.27
N GLU A 97 5.21 19.06 14.05
CA GLU A 97 6.00 20.20 13.59
C GLU A 97 7.26 19.76 12.86
N GLY A 98 7.65 20.44 11.80
CA GLY A 98 8.73 20.02 10.89
C GLY A 98 8.34 18.89 9.92
N SER A 99 7.02 18.61 9.79
CA SER A 99 6.49 17.57 8.88
C SER A 99 6.97 16.16 9.22
N ILE A 100 7.18 15.85 10.50
CA ILE A 100 7.69 14.56 10.99
C ILE A 100 6.54 13.67 11.45
N PHE A 101 6.60 12.39 11.12
CA PHE A 101 5.75 11.34 11.67
C PHE A 101 6.57 10.11 12.04
N ASN A 102 6.19 9.42 13.10
CA ASN A 102 6.92 8.26 13.61
C ASN A 102 6.22 6.95 13.22
N VAL A 103 7.00 6.00 12.70
CA VAL A 103 6.53 4.63 12.43
C VAL A 103 7.51 3.65 13.04
N LYS A 104 7.06 2.90 14.03
CA LYS A 104 7.86 1.86 14.72
C LYS A 104 9.22 2.35 15.21
N GLY A 105 9.26 3.55 15.78
CA GLY A 105 10.47 4.16 16.33
C GLY A 105 11.42 4.75 15.30
N GLN A 106 11.01 4.87 14.05
CA GLN A 106 11.75 5.59 13.01
C GLN A 106 10.98 6.86 12.60
N ASP A 107 11.67 7.98 12.61
CA ASP A 107 11.11 9.24 12.14
C ASP A 107 11.23 9.36 10.62
N TYR A 108 10.13 9.73 10.00
CA TYR A 108 10.02 10.03 8.58
C TYR A 108 9.60 11.48 8.41
N THR A 109 10.05 12.13 7.35
CA THR A 109 9.59 13.44 6.96
C THR A 109 8.67 13.36 5.74
N LEU A 110 7.73 14.30 5.66
CA LEU A 110 6.89 14.45 4.45
C LEU A 110 7.76 14.71 3.21
N ASP A 111 8.82 15.48 3.37
CA ASP A 111 9.74 15.83 2.29
C ASP A 111 10.37 14.59 1.65
N GLU A 112 10.88 13.67 2.48
CA GLU A 112 11.46 12.40 1.99
C GLU A 112 10.40 11.44 1.45
N LEU A 113 9.23 11.35 2.11
CA LEU A 113 8.17 10.45 1.70
C LEU A 113 7.57 10.87 0.36
N LEU A 114 7.31 12.17 0.18
CA LEU A 114 6.70 12.77 -1.00
C LEU A 114 7.72 13.28 -2.02
N HIS A 115 8.99 12.86 -1.91
CA HIS A 115 10.04 13.13 -2.88
C HIS A 115 10.17 14.62 -3.24
N HIS A 116 10.18 15.48 -2.21
CA HIS A 116 10.27 16.95 -2.34
C HIS A 116 9.09 17.60 -3.10
N SER A 117 7.98 16.88 -3.29
CA SER A 117 6.78 17.43 -3.95
C SER A 117 6.29 18.70 -3.23
N PRO A 118 5.84 19.73 -3.98
CA PRO A 118 5.23 20.94 -3.39
C PRO A 118 3.97 20.63 -2.59
N HIS A 119 3.26 19.52 -2.89
CA HIS A 119 2.08 19.09 -2.15
C HIS A 119 2.35 18.82 -0.67
N ARG A 120 3.62 18.53 -0.25
CA ARG A 120 3.96 18.24 1.14
C ARG A 120 3.48 19.29 2.14
N GLN A 121 3.44 20.57 1.72
CA GLN A 121 3.04 21.68 2.60
C GLN A 121 1.58 21.55 3.08
N LYS A 122 0.72 20.95 2.28
CA LYS A 122 -0.69 20.74 2.61
C LYS A 122 -0.90 19.75 3.76
N TYR A 123 0.03 18.82 3.94
CA TYR A 123 -0.07 17.78 4.97
C TYR A 123 0.59 18.17 6.29
N ASN A 124 1.16 19.38 6.40
CA ASN A 124 1.67 19.91 7.67
C ASN A 124 0.53 19.97 8.68
N HIS A 125 0.75 19.42 9.88
CA HIS A 125 -0.24 19.28 10.94
C HIS A 125 -1.49 18.43 10.55
N GLY A 126 -1.43 17.73 9.43
CA GLY A 126 -2.43 16.75 9.01
C GLY A 126 -2.29 15.42 9.76
N TYR A 127 -2.83 14.37 9.19
CA TYR A 127 -2.81 13.04 9.80
C TYR A 127 -2.21 11.99 8.86
N CYS A 128 -1.51 11.01 9.44
CA CYS A 128 -0.86 9.92 8.72
C CYS A 128 -1.42 8.57 9.18
N PHE A 129 -1.71 7.67 8.23
CA PHE A 129 -1.98 6.26 8.46
C PHE A 129 -0.98 5.41 7.68
N VAL A 130 -0.39 4.41 8.33
CA VAL A 130 0.47 3.41 7.69
C VAL A 130 -0.23 2.07 7.72
N LEU A 131 -0.63 1.61 6.54
CA LEU A 131 -1.50 0.46 6.30
C LEU A 131 -0.67 -0.67 5.68
N TYR A 132 -0.37 -1.68 6.47
CA TYR A 132 0.43 -2.84 6.03
C TYR A 132 -0.46 -3.95 5.50
N LEU A 133 -0.20 -4.38 4.27
CA LEU A 133 -0.88 -5.51 3.64
C LEU A 133 -0.02 -6.77 3.80
N SER A 134 -0.55 -7.76 4.48
CA SER A 134 0.08 -9.09 4.55
C SER A 134 -0.25 -9.91 3.30
N PRO A 135 0.51 -10.98 2.97
CA PRO A 135 0.22 -11.81 1.80
C PRO A 135 -1.18 -12.44 1.77
N SER A 136 -1.87 -12.52 2.92
CA SER A 136 -3.26 -12.99 3.02
C SER A 136 -4.29 -11.98 2.57
N ASP A 137 -3.94 -10.69 2.62
CA ASP A 137 -4.88 -9.61 2.39
C ASP A 137 -5.20 -9.44 0.89
N TYR A 138 -6.20 -8.66 0.61
CA TYR A 138 -6.55 -8.21 -0.72
C TYR A 138 -5.60 -7.09 -1.15
N HIS A 139 -4.97 -7.20 -2.34
CA HIS A 139 -3.87 -6.33 -2.74
C HIS A 139 -4.24 -5.29 -3.81
N ARG A 140 -5.54 -5.07 -4.05
CA ARG A 140 -5.98 -3.91 -4.82
C ARG A 140 -6.19 -2.72 -3.89
N ILE A 141 -6.06 -1.55 -4.44
CA ILE A 141 -6.11 -0.27 -3.75
C ILE A 141 -7.26 0.51 -4.33
N HIS A 142 -8.13 1.02 -3.48
CA HIS A 142 -9.30 1.80 -3.86
C HIS A 142 -9.12 3.26 -3.51
N ALA A 143 -9.84 4.14 -4.18
CA ALA A 143 -9.84 5.55 -3.88
C ALA A 143 -10.49 5.78 -2.49
N PRO A 144 -9.78 6.43 -1.55
CA PRO A 144 -10.29 6.65 -0.19
C PRO A 144 -11.38 7.73 -0.11
N VAL A 145 -11.50 8.54 -1.14
CA VAL A 145 -12.45 9.65 -1.26
C VAL A 145 -12.92 9.79 -2.71
N THR A 146 -14.10 10.37 -2.91
CA THR A 146 -14.53 10.87 -4.22
C THR A 146 -13.79 12.19 -4.51
N GLY A 147 -13.09 12.26 -5.65
CA GLY A 147 -12.32 13.46 -5.96
C GLY A 147 -11.61 13.42 -7.31
N VAL A 148 -10.89 14.49 -7.59
CA VAL A 148 -10.13 14.71 -8.83
C VAL A 148 -8.65 14.44 -8.57
N THR A 149 -8.00 13.68 -9.44
CA THR A 149 -6.55 13.49 -9.40
C THR A 149 -5.86 14.80 -9.77
N VAL A 150 -5.08 15.33 -8.85
CA VAL A 150 -4.30 16.56 -9.05
C VAL A 150 -2.96 16.23 -9.71
N GLU A 151 -2.30 15.20 -9.18
CA GLU A 151 -0.98 14.78 -9.64
C GLU A 151 -0.77 13.29 -9.32
N SER A 152 0.13 12.67 -10.07
CA SER A 152 0.61 11.31 -9.85
C SER A 152 2.10 11.24 -10.16
N GLU A 153 2.86 10.68 -9.22
CA GLU A 153 4.31 10.60 -9.30
C GLU A 153 4.80 9.17 -9.05
N HIS A 154 5.68 8.68 -9.90
CA HIS A 154 6.43 7.44 -9.67
C HIS A 154 7.85 7.76 -9.18
N VAL A 155 8.13 7.40 -7.95
CA VAL A 155 9.44 7.60 -7.31
C VAL A 155 10.21 6.28 -7.33
N PRO A 156 11.29 6.19 -8.13
CA PRO A 156 12.12 4.99 -8.16
C PRO A 156 12.86 4.81 -6.82
N GLY A 157 13.03 3.55 -6.38
CA GLY A 157 13.67 3.29 -5.09
C GLY A 157 14.12 1.83 -4.93
N ARG A 158 14.39 1.44 -3.70
CA ARG A 158 14.67 0.06 -3.29
C ARG A 158 13.39 -0.74 -3.12
N VAL A 159 13.53 -2.01 -2.77
CA VAL A 159 12.43 -2.93 -2.45
C VAL A 159 12.71 -3.67 -1.14
N TYR A 160 13.00 -2.91 -0.07
CA TYR A 160 13.15 -3.48 1.26
C TYR A 160 11.83 -4.09 1.75
N PRO A 161 11.88 -5.15 2.59
CA PRO A 161 10.66 -5.66 3.21
C PRO A 161 10.00 -4.58 4.08
N VAL A 162 8.67 -4.48 3.98
CA VAL A 162 7.85 -3.51 4.75
C VAL A 162 7.15 -4.15 5.96
N ASN A 163 7.45 -5.42 6.24
CA ASN A 163 7.00 -6.10 7.45
C ASN A 163 7.74 -5.59 8.70
N ASP A 164 7.40 -6.12 9.87
CA ASP A 164 8.01 -5.74 11.14
C ASP A 164 9.54 -5.80 11.12
N PHE A 165 10.11 -6.84 10.51
CA PHE A 165 11.56 -6.97 10.39
C PHE A 165 12.16 -5.80 9.58
N GLY A 166 11.59 -5.50 8.41
CA GLY A 166 12.08 -4.41 7.56
C GLY A 166 11.97 -3.05 8.24
N LEU A 167 10.81 -2.74 8.79
CA LEU A 167 10.55 -1.46 9.44
C LEU A 167 11.39 -1.23 10.71
N HIS A 168 11.80 -2.28 11.43
CA HIS A 168 12.66 -2.14 12.62
C HIS A 168 14.16 -2.16 12.32
N HIS A 169 14.59 -2.85 11.26
CA HIS A 169 16.01 -3.14 11.03
C HIS A 169 16.62 -2.40 9.84
N MET A 170 15.78 -1.97 8.88
CA MET A 170 16.23 -1.23 7.71
C MET A 170 15.89 0.26 7.88
N PRO A 171 16.83 1.18 7.60
CA PRO A 171 16.58 2.60 7.81
C PRO A 171 15.62 3.16 6.76
N ARG A 172 14.62 3.89 7.22
CA ARG A 172 13.73 4.73 6.39
C ARG A 172 13.10 3.99 5.19
N VAL A 173 12.58 2.79 5.44
CA VAL A 173 12.04 1.90 4.40
C VAL A 173 10.95 2.60 3.57
N LEU A 174 10.01 3.32 4.22
CA LEU A 174 8.87 3.94 3.54
C LEU A 174 9.29 5.05 2.56
N SER A 175 10.38 5.77 2.85
CA SER A 175 10.88 6.84 1.97
C SER A 175 11.97 6.39 1.00
N ARG A 176 12.59 5.21 1.22
CA ARG A 176 13.65 4.67 0.35
C ARG A 176 13.15 3.66 -0.67
N ASN A 177 12.01 3.02 -0.41
CA ASN A 177 11.41 2.08 -1.35
C ASN A 177 10.78 2.80 -2.53
N GLU A 178 10.69 2.08 -3.64
CA GLU A 178 9.91 2.48 -4.81
C GLU A 178 8.47 2.76 -4.41
N ARG A 179 7.90 3.86 -4.87
CA ARG A 179 6.54 4.24 -4.54
C ARG A 179 5.84 4.94 -5.69
N LEU A 180 4.53 4.77 -5.71
CA LEU A 180 3.63 5.44 -6.63
C LEU A 180 2.69 6.32 -5.78
N ILE A 181 2.78 7.63 -5.95
CA ILE A 181 2.02 8.62 -5.19
C ILE A 181 0.87 9.11 -6.05
N THR A 182 -0.31 9.23 -5.47
CA THR A 182 -1.47 9.84 -6.14
C THR A 182 -2.10 10.86 -5.21
N TYR A 183 -2.24 12.08 -5.66
CA TYR A 183 -2.88 13.16 -4.93
C TYR A 183 -4.30 13.33 -5.45
N ILE A 184 -5.29 13.22 -4.56
CA ILE A 184 -6.71 13.32 -4.89
C ILE A 184 -7.30 14.49 -4.11
N ARG A 185 -7.79 15.50 -4.84
CA ARG A 185 -8.51 16.64 -4.28
C ARG A 185 -9.99 16.30 -4.15
N HIS A 186 -10.52 16.51 -2.96
CA HIS A 186 -11.92 16.28 -2.62
C HIS A 186 -12.52 17.55 -1.98
N GLN A 187 -13.78 17.49 -1.55
CA GLN A 187 -14.49 18.67 -1.05
C GLN A 187 -13.84 19.33 0.17
N LEU A 188 -13.21 18.57 1.06
CA LEU A 188 -12.61 19.08 2.30
C LEU A 188 -11.12 19.42 2.16
N GLY A 189 -10.45 19.03 1.06
CA GLY A 189 -9.02 19.27 0.88
C GLY A 189 -8.37 18.27 -0.07
N GLU A 190 -7.19 17.77 0.26
CA GLU A 190 -6.44 16.81 -0.56
C GLU A 190 -5.96 15.63 0.29
N VAL A 191 -6.00 14.43 -0.28
CA VAL A 191 -5.37 13.23 0.30
C VAL A 191 -4.24 12.75 -0.59
N ALA A 192 -3.14 12.26 0.03
CA ALA A 192 -2.09 11.56 -0.69
C ALA A 192 -2.15 10.06 -0.40
N VAL A 193 -2.30 9.25 -1.45
CA VAL A 193 -2.23 7.79 -1.40
C VAL A 193 -0.83 7.38 -1.86
N VAL A 194 0.07 7.12 -0.92
CA VAL A 194 1.45 6.72 -1.17
C VAL A 194 1.54 5.20 -1.14
N LYS A 195 1.62 4.60 -2.31
CA LYS A 195 1.74 3.15 -2.49
C LYS A 195 3.22 2.78 -2.47
N VAL A 196 3.66 2.11 -1.40
CA VAL A 196 5.07 1.76 -1.16
C VAL A 196 5.31 0.30 -1.52
N GLY A 197 6.18 0.06 -2.49
CA GLY A 197 6.61 -1.28 -2.90
C GLY A 197 7.50 -1.95 -1.85
N ALA A 198 7.60 -3.28 -1.91
CA ALA A 198 8.39 -4.07 -0.98
C ALA A 198 9.15 -5.21 -1.68
N LEU A 199 9.84 -6.03 -0.90
CA LEU A 199 10.56 -7.21 -1.39
C LEU A 199 9.60 -8.12 -2.17
N ASN A 200 10.03 -8.59 -3.33
CA ASN A 200 9.27 -9.36 -4.31
C ASN A 200 8.13 -8.59 -5.01
N VAL A 201 7.98 -7.28 -4.77
CA VAL A 201 7.06 -6.44 -5.56
C VAL A 201 7.71 -6.20 -6.92
N SER A 202 7.11 -6.75 -7.97
CA SER A 202 7.60 -6.54 -9.33
C SER A 202 7.18 -5.20 -9.89
N SER A 203 6.02 -4.69 -9.46
CA SER A 203 5.55 -3.35 -9.80
C SER A 203 4.35 -2.91 -8.95
N ILE A 204 4.11 -1.62 -8.96
CA ILE A 204 2.88 -0.97 -8.52
C ILE A 204 2.21 -0.43 -9.78
N ARG A 205 0.97 -0.83 -10.04
CA ARG A 205 0.28 -0.45 -11.28
C ARG A 205 -1.06 0.21 -10.99
N TYR A 206 -1.46 1.14 -11.84
CA TYR A 206 -2.84 1.63 -11.87
C TYR A 206 -3.77 0.55 -12.40
N ALA A 207 -5.03 0.55 -11.94
CA ALA A 207 -6.02 -0.46 -12.30
C ALA A 207 -6.32 -0.49 -13.81
N ASP A 208 -6.28 0.67 -14.47
CA ASP A 208 -6.53 0.86 -15.90
C ASP A 208 -5.25 1.26 -16.67
N ASP A 209 -4.07 0.72 -16.24
CA ASP A 209 -2.74 1.02 -16.79
C ASP A 209 -2.30 2.49 -16.67
N ARG A 210 -3.19 3.40 -16.31
CA ARG A 210 -2.93 4.82 -16.08
C ARG A 210 -3.81 5.39 -14.97
N VAL A 211 -3.39 6.50 -14.40
CA VAL A 211 -4.21 7.25 -13.45
C VAL A 211 -5.41 7.88 -14.16
N LYS A 212 -6.59 7.83 -13.53
CA LYS A 212 -7.77 8.53 -14.01
C LYS A 212 -7.76 10.00 -13.57
N ALA A 213 -8.47 10.85 -14.30
CA ALA A 213 -8.65 12.26 -13.93
C ALA A 213 -9.49 12.42 -12.65
N SER A 214 -10.40 11.48 -12.35
CA SER A 214 -11.23 11.47 -11.15
C SER A 214 -11.56 10.06 -10.71
N TYR A 215 -11.88 9.91 -9.43
CA TYR A 215 -12.31 8.66 -8.81
C TYR A 215 -13.54 8.90 -7.94
N GLU A 216 -14.42 7.91 -7.91
CA GLU A 216 -15.42 7.77 -6.86
C GLU A 216 -14.80 7.01 -5.67
N GLN A 217 -15.26 7.28 -4.45
CA GLN A 217 -14.83 6.52 -3.28
C GLN A 217 -15.09 5.03 -3.47
N GLY A 218 -14.10 4.20 -3.14
CA GLY A 218 -14.16 2.76 -3.36
C GLY A 218 -13.84 2.30 -4.78
N GLN A 219 -13.70 3.22 -5.74
CA GLN A 219 -13.30 2.85 -7.10
C GLN A 219 -11.86 2.31 -7.13
N ASP A 220 -11.63 1.32 -7.98
CA ASP A 220 -10.34 0.65 -8.14
C ASP A 220 -9.28 1.65 -8.66
N LEU A 221 -8.26 1.92 -7.85
CA LEU A 221 -7.22 2.90 -8.13
C LEU A 221 -5.95 2.22 -8.68
N ALA A 222 -5.47 1.21 -7.98
CA ALA A 222 -4.19 0.57 -8.27
C ALA A 222 -4.13 -0.84 -7.69
N TYR A 223 -3.03 -1.55 -7.94
CA TYR A 223 -2.74 -2.83 -7.28
C TYR A 223 -1.23 -3.04 -7.14
N PHE A 224 -0.89 -3.93 -6.20
CA PHE A 224 0.48 -4.38 -5.99
C PHE A 224 0.69 -5.78 -6.58
N GLU A 225 1.79 -5.96 -7.27
CA GLU A 225 2.27 -7.28 -7.66
C GLU A 225 3.23 -7.82 -6.59
N PHE A 226 2.70 -8.35 -5.49
CA PHE A 226 3.34 -8.82 -4.25
C PHE A 226 3.75 -7.75 -3.22
N GLY A 227 3.33 -7.98 -1.98
CA GLY A 227 3.71 -7.39 -0.67
C GLY A 227 3.88 -5.87 -0.59
N SER A 228 3.18 -5.19 0.36
CA SER A 228 3.13 -3.73 0.26
C SER A 228 2.66 -3.01 1.51
N THR A 229 2.80 -1.71 1.48
CA THR A 229 2.26 -0.77 2.47
C THR A 229 1.66 0.44 1.74
N VAL A 230 0.54 0.92 2.20
CA VAL A 230 -0.01 2.21 1.80
C VAL A 230 0.19 3.19 2.94
N VAL A 231 0.76 4.36 2.65
CA VAL A 231 0.73 5.50 3.57
C VAL A 231 -0.33 6.46 3.04
N LEU A 232 -1.35 6.71 3.88
CA LEU A 232 -2.42 7.65 3.58
C LEU A 232 -2.18 8.91 4.40
N LEU A 233 -2.12 10.05 3.72
CA LEU A 233 -1.95 11.37 4.34
C LEU A 233 -3.20 12.20 4.08
N THR A 234 -3.64 12.94 5.09
CA THR A 234 -4.74 13.90 5.00
C THR A 234 -4.28 15.29 5.41
N GLU A 235 -4.90 16.31 4.86
CA GLU A 235 -4.67 17.70 5.29
C GLU A 235 -5.21 17.91 6.72
N THR A 236 -4.71 18.97 7.38
CA THR A 236 -5.18 19.35 8.71
C THR A 236 -6.68 19.67 8.72
N ASN A 237 -7.37 19.25 9.76
CA ASN A 237 -8.81 19.50 9.97
C ASN A 237 -9.76 18.94 8.90
N THR A 238 -9.29 18.02 8.01
CA THR A 238 -10.15 17.41 7.00
C THR A 238 -10.83 16.14 7.51
N PHE A 239 -10.08 15.28 8.23
CA PHE A 239 -10.57 14.03 8.78
C PHE A 239 -10.04 13.81 10.18
N GLN A 240 -10.87 13.16 11.01
CA GLN A 240 -10.48 12.68 12.34
C GLN A 240 -10.60 11.15 12.36
N PRO A 241 -9.65 10.45 13.02
CA PRO A 241 -9.77 9.01 13.23
C PRO A 241 -11.08 8.67 13.95
N LEU A 242 -11.74 7.60 13.52
CA LEU A 242 -12.88 7.07 14.25
C LEU A 242 -12.48 6.67 15.68
N GLU A 243 -13.39 6.87 16.63
CA GLU A 243 -13.19 6.44 18.01
C GLU A 243 -12.91 4.94 18.07
N GLY A 244 -11.91 4.55 18.86
CA GLY A 244 -11.48 3.16 18.99
C GLY A 244 -10.54 2.66 17.88
N LEU A 245 -10.23 3.46 16.86
CA LEU A 245 -9.22 3.11 15.86
C LEU A 245 -7.82 3.18 16.50
N ALA A 246 -7.04 2.09 16.41
CA ALA A 246 -5.76 1.98 17.08
C ALA A 246 -4.73 1.20 16.25
N LEU A 247 -3.46 1.28 16.66
CA LEU A 247 -2.40 0.42 16.12
C LEU A 247 -2.77 -1.06 16.29
N GLY A 248 -2.55 -1.85 15.24
CA GLY A 248 -2.91 -3.26 15.19
C GLY A 248 -4.35 -3.54 14.76
N ALA A 249 -5.21 -2.53 14.64
CA ALA A 249 -6.55 -2.69 14.10
C ALA A 249 -6.50 -3.13 12.64
N LYS A 250 -7.42 -4.02 12.27
CA LYS A 250 -7.65 -4.40 10.87
C LYS A 250 -8.68 -3.47 10.26
N VAL A 251 -8.37 -2.96 9.10
CA VAL A 251 -9.25 -2.15 8.25
C VAL A 251 -9.51 -2.88 6.93
N ARG A 252 -10.67 -2.61 6.37
CA ARG A 252 -11.12 -3.22 5.11
C ARG A 252 -11.92 -2.24 4.29
#